data_812dbf3dd53adbe77a13f7395f6ba908
#
_entry.id   812dbf3dd53adbe77a13f7395f6ba908
#
_cell.length_a   1.000
_cell.length_b   1.000
_cell.length_c   1.000
_cell.angle_alpha   90.00
_cell.angle_beta   90.00
_cell.angle_gamma   90.00
#
_symmetry.space_group_name_H-M   'P 1'
#
loop_
_entity.id
_entity.type
_entity.pdbx_description
1 polymer ?
#
loop_
_entity_poly.entity_id
_entity_poly.type
_entity_poly.pdbx_seq_one_letter_code
_entity_poly.pdbx_strand_id
1 'polypeptide(L)'
;MSGKPIPKRQPDDLQASTISRSLVIPQNNEKEVVGLMSDAIPPEADSRSEVAALLHEQFARLTRRLRTLELPHGMTAERLSALSVIEKRGPISVTNLADTELVRPATMSRMITALVEEGLVKRGGDKNDGRGVLVSVTPKGRRIFQRAQEQRLTRFAEVVESLSDEQLAAMRDLASALERLTALLNK
;
A
#
# COMPACT_ATOMS: atom_id res chain seq x y z
N MET A 1 -30.35 33.55 52.61
CA MET A 1 -30.17 32.51 51.60
C MET A 1 -28.87 32.80 50.88
N SER A 2 -27.82 32.08 51.29
CA SER A 2 -26.45 32.37 50.89
C SER A 2 -26.11 31.62 49.62
N GLY A 3 -25.89 32.35 48.54
CA GLY A 3 -25.31 31.80 47.31
C GLY A 3 -23.80 31.72 47.41
N LYS A 4 -23.23 30.51 47.33
CA LYS A 4 -21.79 30.27 47.22
C LYS A 4 -21.30 30.67 45.82
N PRO A 5 -20.17 31.37 45.67
CA PRO A 5 -19.61 31.68 44.36
C PRO A 5 -18.92 30.46 43.75
N ILE A 6 -19.11 30.33 42.42
CA ILE A 6 -18.47 29.30 41.59
C ILE A 6 -17.00 29.69 41.37
N PRO A 7 -16.03 28.78 41.56
CA PRO A 7 -14.62 29.12 41.33
C PRO A 7 -14.35 29.24 39.82
N LYS A 8 -13.72 30.34 39.43
CA LYS A 8 -13.18 30.58 38.07
C LYS A 8 -12.04 29.60 37.83
N ARG A 9 -12.15 28.77 36.80
CA ARG A 9 -11.04 27.96 36.29
C ARG A 9 -10.04 28.88 35.59
N GLN A 10 -8.78 28.78 35.99
CA GLN A 10 -7.64 29.38 35.30
C GLN A 10 -7.34 28.62 34.00
N PRO A 11 -6.80 29.30 32.97
CA PRO A 11 -6.60 28.75 31.64
C PRO A 11 -5.21 28.13 31.41
N ASP A 12 -4.61 27.42 32.37
CA ASP A 12 -3.23 26.98 32.27
C ASP A 12 -3.02 25.45 32.35
N ASP A 13 -4.08 24.64 32.17
CA ASP A 13 -3.95 23.16 32.17
C ASP A 13 -4.27 22.50 30.79
N LEU A 14 -3.89 23.18 29.69
CA LEU A 14 -3.75 22.52 28.40
C LEU A 14 -2.32 22.08 28.18
N GLN A 15 -1.82 21.27 29.11
CA GLN A 15 -0.65 20.46 28.82
C GLN A 15 -1.03 19.38 27.80
N ALA A 16 -0.44 19.53 26.63
CA ALA A 16 -0.43 18.57 25.55
C ALA A 16 -0.12 17.16 26.08
N SER A 17 -1.15 16.33 26.20
CA SER A 17 -0.93 14.88 26.26
C SER A 17 -0.55 14.43 24.85
N THR A 18 0.73 14.59 24.53
CA THR A 18 1.42 13.85 23.48
C THR A 18 1.19 12.38 23.80
N ILE A 19 0.23 11.78 23.10
CA ILE A 19 0.09 10.32 23.07
C ILE A 19 1.25 9.81 22.24
N SER A 20 2.43 9.79 22.86
CA SER A 20 3.53 8.95 22.45
C SER A 20 3.11 7.52 22.77
N ARG A 21 2.28 6.91 21.93
CA ARG A 21 2.16 5.47 21.87
C ARG A 21 3.47 4.95 21.29
N SER A 22 4.46 4.85 22.16
CA SER A 22 5.57 3.95 21.95
C SER A 22 4.97 2.59 21.61
N LEU A 23 5.06 2.23 20.35
CA LEU A 23 4.79 0.89 19.89
C LEU A 23 5.88 0.04 20.59
N VAL A 24 5.53 -0.57 21.71
CA VAL A 24 6.34 -1.60 22.34
C VAL A 24 6.31 -2.76 21.36
N ILE A 25 7.32 -2.82 20.51
CA ILE A 25 7.64 -4.04 19.76
C ILE A 25 8.02 -5.05 20.85
N PRO A 26 7.30 -6.17 21.02
CA PRO A 26 7.68 -7.15 22.02
C PRO A 26 9.10 -7.60 21.70
N GLN A 27 9.99 -7.47 22.66
CA GLN A 27 11.41 -7.87 22.58
C GLN A 27 11.62 -9.36 22.25
N ASN A 28 10.52 -10.13 22.18
CA ASN A 28 10.54 -11.54 21.82
C ASN A 28 10.62 -11.79 20.30
N ASN A 29 10.60 -10.75 19.47
CA ASN A 29 10.55 -10.91 18.01
C ASN A 29 11.93 -10.91 17.35
N GLU A 30 12.99 -10.55 18.06
CA GLU A 30 14.36 -10.62 17.50
C GLU A 30 14.80 -12.06 17.21
N LYS A 31 14.41 -13.02 18.07
CA LYS A 31 14.71 -14.44 17.83
C LYS A 31 13.85 -15.05 16.72
N GLU A 32 12.63 -14.56 16.54
CA GLU A 32 11.72 -14.99 15.48
C GLU A 32 12.11 -14.36 14.15
N VAL A 33 12.57 -13.12 14.12
CA VAL A 33 13.13 -12.47 12.94
C VAL A 33 14.48 -13.10 12.56
N VAL A 34 15.33 -13.42 13.51
CA VAL A 34 16.60 -14.15 13.28
C VAL A 34 16.33 -15.59 12.86
N GLY A 35 15.29 -16.24 13.39
CA GLY A 35 14.86 -17.57 12.94
C GLY A 35 14.27 -17.57 11.51
N LEU A 36 13.57 -16.51 11.12
CA LEU A 36 13.09 -16.31 9.75
C LEU A 36 14.22 -15.93 8.76
N MET A 37 15.32 -15.37 9.26
CA MET A 37 16.53 -15.11 8.47
C MET A 37 17.44 -16.34 8.37
N SER A 38 17.21 -17.38 9.20
CA SER A 38 18.00 -18.64 9.17
C SER A 38 17.54 -19.62 8.08
N ASP A 39 16.38 -19.41 7.45
CA ASP A 39 16.09 -19.98 6.14
C ASP A 39 16.82 -19.16 5.06
N ALA A 40 18.10 -18.89 5.29
CA ALA A 40 18.97 -18.17 4.38
C ALA A 40 18.88 -18.82 3.01
N ILE A 41 18.70 -18.01 1.99
CA ILE A 41 18.91 -18.37 0.59
C ILE A 41 20.15 -19.26 0.53
N PRO A 42 20.05 -20.49 0.06
CA PRO A 42 21.22 -21.34 -0.06
C PRO A 42 22.29 -20.60 -0.86
N PRO A 43 23.53 -20.47 -0.36
CA PRO A 43 24.57 -19.74 -1.06
C PRO A 43 24.97 -20.34 -2.42
N GLU A 44 24.36 -21.45 -2.81
CA GLU A 44 24.66 -22.26 -3.99
C GLU A 44 23.55 -22.27 -5.04
N ALA A 45 22.64 -21.27 -5.07
CA ALA A 45 21.70 -21.15 -6.18
C ALA A 45 22.46 -20.67 -7.46
N ASP A 46 23.27 -21.52 -8.02
CA ASP A 46 24.11 -21.21 -9.20
C ASP A 46 23.31 -21.24 -10.51
N SER A 47 22.15 -21.86 -10.55
CA SER A 47 21.34 -21.93 -11.75
C SER A 47 20.30 -20.80 -11.80
N ARG A 48 20.06 -20.26 -13.02
CA ARG A 48 19.00 -19.26 -13.25
C ARG A 48 17.63 -19.75 -12.81
N SER A 49 17.38 -21.06 -12.89
CA SER A 49 16.12 -21.69 -12.49
C SER A 49 15.93 -21.64 -10.97
N GLU A 50 16.98 -21.87 -10.20
CA GLU A 50 16.95 -21.80 -8.74
C GLU A 50 16.72 -20.39 -8.25
N VAL A 51 17.41 -19.40 -8.84
CA VAL A 51 17.17 -17.97 -8.55
C VAL A 51 15.73 -17.59 -8.88
N ALA A 52 15.18 -18.06 -10.01
CA ALA A 52 13.80 -17.78 -10.38
C ALA A 52 12.80 -18.39 -9.38
N ALA A 53 13.03 -19.61 -8.91
CA ALA A 53 12.20 -20.27 -7.91
C ALA A 53 12.24 -19.53 -6.56
N LEU A 54 13.43 -19.13 -6.10
CA LEU A 54 13.61 -18.35 -4.87
C LEU A 54 12.87 -17.02 -4.95
N LEU A 55 13.05 -16.26 -6.03
CA LEU A 55 12.37 -14.97 -6.22
C LEU A 55 10.85 -15.16 -6.24
N HIS A 56 10.35 -16.18 -6.94
CA HIS A 56 8.92 -16.47 -6.98
C HIS A 56 8.36 -16.71 -5.58
N GLU A 57 9.03 -17.55 -4.77
CA GLU A 57 8.60 -17.84 -3.41
C GLU A 57 8.63 -16.57 -2.52
N GLN A 58 9.73 -15.81 -2.55
CA GLN A 58 9.85 -14.60 -1.73
C GLN A 58 8.83 -13.53 -2.13
N PHE A 59 8.55 -13.36 -3.42
CA PHE A 59 7.49 -12.45 -3.87
C PHE A 59 6.10 -12.90 -3.41
N ALA A 60 5.81 -14.19 -3.44
CA ALA A 60 4.55 -14.72 -2.94
C ALA A 60 4.40 -14.47 -1.43
N ARG A 61 5.46 -14.67 -0.64
CA ARG A 61 5.51 -14.38 0.81
C ARG A 61 5.34 -12.89 1.08
N LEU A 62 6.11 -12.04 0.40
CA LEU A 62 6.05 -10.58 0.55
C LEU A 62 4.67 -10.04 0.21
N THR A 63 4.11 -10.43 -0.94
CA THR A 63 2.77 -10.02 -1.38
C THR A 63 1.71 -10.38 -0.33
N ARG A 64 1.80 -11.58 0.25
CA ARG A 64 0.89 -12.04 1.31
C ARG A 64 1.00 -11.18 2.56
N ARG A 65 2.22 -10.83 2.98
CA ARG A 65 2.46 -9.93 4.13
C ARG A 65 1.96 -8.52 3.87
N LEU A 66 2.20 -7.98 2.67
CA LEU A 66 1.71 -6.64 2.31
C LEU A 66 0.18 -6.55 2.30
N ARG A 67 -0.53 -7.65 2.01
CA ARG A 67 -2.00 -7.69 2.08
C ARG A 67 -2.55 -7.62 3.51
N THR A 68 -1.76 -8.04 4.51
CA THR A 68 -2.18 -7.99 5.92
C THR A 68 -1.94 -6.62 6.57
N LEU A 69 -1.31 -5.68 5.88
CA LEU A 69 -1.15 -4.33 6.39
C LEU A 69 -2.52 -3.65 6.46
N GLU A 70 -2.88 -3.21 7.65
CA GLU A 70 -4.08 -2.41 7.85
C GLU A 70 -3.93 -1.07 7.14
N LEU A 71 -4.83 -0.81 6.20
CA LEU A 71 -4.90 0.45 5.47
C LEU A 71 -6.13 1.24 5.93
N PRO A 72 -6.07 2.59 5.94
CA PRO A 72 -7.15 3.41 6.44
C PRO A 72 -8.41 3.26 5.59
N HIS A 73 -9.58 3.46 6.21
CA HIS A 73 -10.87 3.57 5.54
C HIS A 73 -11.30 2.31 4.75
N GLY A 74 -10.96 1.11 5.21
CA GLY A 74 -11.29 -0.15 4.51
C GLY A 74 -10.62 -0.30 3.15
N MET A 75 -9.52 0.44 2.93
CA MET A 75 -8.71 0.31 1.72
C MET A 75 -8.04 -1.06 1.71
N THR A 76 -8.22 -1.81 0.62
CA THR A 76 -7.47 -3.05 0.37
C THR A 76 -6.32 -2.80 -0.61
N ALA A 77 -5.38 -3.74 -0.68
CA ALA A 77 -4.26 -3.64 -1.63
C ALA A 77 -4.75 -3.53 -3.08
N GLU A 78 -5.80 -4.27 -3.44
CA GLU A 78 -6.41 -4.28 -4.77
C GLU A 78 -7.08 -2.93 -5.08
N ARG A 79 -7.79 -2.35 -4.11
CA ARG A 79 -8.43 -1.03 -4.25
C ARG A 79 -7.39 0.07 -4.39
N LEU A 80 -6.30 -0.02 -3.60
CA LEU A 80 -5.19 0.92 -3.66
C LEU A 80 -4.48 0.84 -5.03
N SER A 81 -4.29 -0.37 -5.56
CA SER A 81 -3.71 -0.59 -6.89
C SER A 81 -4.59 0.03 -7.98
N ALA A 82 -5.88 -0.26 -7.99
CA ALA A 82 -6.83 0.31 -8.96
C ALA A 82 -6.84 1.85 -8.91
N LEU A 83 -6.89 2.45 -7.71
CA LEU A 83 -6.82 3.91 -7.55
C LEU A 83 -5.49 4.48 -8.05
N SER A 84 -4.37 3.77 -7.83
CA SER A 84 -3.05 4.16 -8.35
C SER A 84 -3.02 4.23 -9.88
N VAL A 85 -3.59 3.22 -10.55
CA VAL A 85 -3.67 3.19 -12.01
C VAL A 85 -4.53 4.33 -12.53
N ILE A 86 -5.73 4.53 -11.94
CA ILE A 86 -6.64 5.61 -12.35
C ILE A 86 -5.99 6.98 -12.14
N GLU A 87 -5.27 7.19 -11.02
CA GLU A 87 -4.61 8.47 -10.73
C GLU A 87 -3.47 8.76 -11.70
N LYS A 88 -2.66 7.75 -12.04
CA LYS A 88 -1.48 7.91 -12.91
C LYS A 88 -1.84 8.04 -14.39
N ARG A 89 -2.84 7.27 -14.86
CA ARG A 89 -3.21 7.24 -16.29
C ARG A 89 -4.31 8.26 -16.65
N GLY A 90 -4.96 8.87 -15.63
CA GLY A 90 -6.11 9.73 -15.83
C GLY A 90 -7.40 8.93 -16.08
N PRO A 91 -8.43 9.53 -16.70
CA PRO A 91 -9.66 8.83 -17.00
C PRO A 91 -9.40 7.59 -17.85
N ILE A 92 -9.88 6.43 -17.39
CA ILE A 92 -9.65 5.12 -18.01
C ILE A 92 -10.95 4.31 -18.04
N SER A 93 -11.17 3.50 -19.09
CA SER A 93 -12.31 2.59 -19.15
C SER A 93 -12.16 1.44 -18.13
N VAL A 94 -13.29 0.91 -17.68
CA VAL A 94 -13.29 -0.23 -16.74
C VAL A 94 -12.60 -1.46 -17.34
N THR A 95 -12.72 -1.65 -18.66
CA THR A 95 -12.07 -2.74 -19.38
C THR A 95 -10.55 -2.58 -19.37
N ASN A 96 -10.04 -1.41 -19.78
CA ASN A 96 -8.60 -1.15 -19.79
C ASN A 96 -7.99 -1.19 -18.38
N LEU A 97 -8.76 -0.80 -17.36
CA LEU A 97 -8.34 -0.94 -15.97
C LEU A 97 -8.28 -2.41 -15.54
N ALA A 98 -9.25 -3.23 -15.95
CA ALA A 98 -9.25 -4.66 -15.66
C ALA A 98 -8.07 -5.38 -16.32
N ASP A 99 -7.76 -5.02 -17.57
CA ASP A 99 -6.60 -5.55 -18.30
C ASP A 99 -5.28 -5.15 -17.63
N THR A 100 -5.17 -3.89 -17.18
CA THR A 100 -3.98 -3.41 -16.46
C THR A 100 -3.76 -4.12 -15.14
N GLU A 101 -4.84 -4.37 -14.40
CA GLU A 101 -4.81 -5.04 -13.09
C GLU A 101 -4.86 -6.58 -13.20
N LEU A 102 -4.87 -7.12 -14.42
CA LEU A 102 -4.92 -8.56 -14.72
C LEU A 102 -6.10 -9.27 -14.01
N VAL A 103 -7.25 -8.62 -13.95
CA VAL A 103 -8.47 -9.16 -13.34
C VAL A 103 -9.59 -9.23 -14.36
N ARG A 104 -10.62 -10.07 -14.08
CA ARG A 104 -11.80 -10.17 -14.96
C ARG A 104 -12.58 -8.86 -14.96
N PRO A 105 -13.08 -8.38 -16.12
CA PRO A 105 -13.87 -7.13 -16.22
C PRO A 105 -15.04 -7.07 -15.23
N ALA A 106 -15.74 -8.19 -14.99
CA ALA A 106 -16.83 -8.26 -14.03
C ALA A 106 -16.38 -7.99 -12.58
N THR A 107 -15.17 -8.43 -12.20
CA THR A 107 -14.56 -8.16 -10.88
C THR A 107 -14.21 -6.69 -10.75
N MET A 108 -13.57 -6.12 -11.77
CA MET A 108 -13.24 -4.69 -11.81
C MET A 108 -14.49 -3.83 -11.77
N SER A 109 -15.52 -4.18 -12.54
CA SER A 109 -16.80 -3.45 -12.56
C SER A 109 -17.44 -3.37 -11.17
N ARG A 110 -17.46 -4.48 -10.41
CA ARG A 110 -17.97 -4.50 -9.03
C ARG A 110 -17.13 -3.62 -8.10
N MET A 111 -15.81 -3.68 -8.21
CA MET A 111 -14.90 -2.83 -7.44
C MET A 111 -15.14 -1.35 -7.74
N ILE A 112 -15.24 -0.97 -9.01
CA ILE A 112 -15.50 0.41 -9.41
C ILE A 112 -16.88 0.88 -8.93
N THR A 113 -17.90 0.02 -8.94
CA THR A 113 -19.22 0.38 -8.40
C THR A 113 -19.13 0.72 -6.92
N ALA A 114 -18.47 -0.11 -6.11
CA ALA A 114 -18.26 0.17 -4.69
C ALA A 114 -17.46 1.47 -4.47
N LEU A 115 -16.40 1.71 -5.25
CA LEU A 115 -15.63 2.94 -5.15
C LEU A 115 -16.42 4.20 -5.56
N VAL A 116 -17.38 4.06 -6.48
CA VAL A 116 -18.31 5.15 -6.86
C VAL A 116 -19.30 5.41 -5.72
N GLU A 117 -19.90 4.39 -5.14
CA GLU A 117 -20.83 4.50 -4.00
C GLU A 117 -20.17 5.18 -2.80
N GLU A 118 -18.89 4.89 -2.57
CA GLU A 118 -18.10 5.55 -1.53
C GLU A 118 -17.63 6.97 -1.91
N GLY A 119 -17.85 7.39 -3.16
CA GLY A 119 -17.43 8.69 -3.67
C GLY A 119 -15.92 8.84 -3.88
N LEU A 120 -15.19 7.74 -4.03
CA LEU A 120 -13.73 7.75 -4.24
C LEU A 120 -13.37 7.90 -5.73
N VAL A 121 -14.20 7.35 -6.61
CA VAL A 121 -14.13 7.55 -8.05
C VAL A 121 -15.46 8.07 -8.59
N LYS A 122 -15.43 8.64 -9.78
CA LYS A 122 -16.61 9.06 -10.53
C LYS A 122 -16.58 8.48 -11.93
N ARG A 123 -17.75 8.19 -12.49
CA ARG A 123 -17.93 7.86 -13.88
C ARG A 123 -18.20 9.14 -14.70
N GLY A 124 -17.64 9.21 -15.89
CA GLY A 124 -17.85 10.30 -16.84
C GLY A 124 -17.90 9.76 -18.27
N GLY A 125 -18.48 10.52 -19.19
CA GLY A 125 -18.44 10.18 -20.63
C GLY A 125 -17.04 10.39 -21.18
N ASP A 126 -16.67 9.58 -22.17
CA ASP A 126 -15.50 9.85 -22.99
C ASP A 126 -15.82 11.02 -23.94
N LYS A 127 -15.02 12.09 -23.84
CA LYS A 127 -15.21 13.26 -24.72
C LYS A 127 -14.85 12.99 -26.18
N ASN A 128 -14.06 11.94 -26.43
CA ASN A 128 -13.59 11.56 -27.76
C ASN A 128 -14.45 10.46 -28.41
N ASP A 129 -15.03 9.59 -27.58
CA ASP A 129 -15.97 8.55 -27.99
C ASP A 129 -17.22 8.67 -27.11
N GLY A 130 -18.27 9.34 -27.61
CA GLY A 130 -19.51 9.60 -26.88
C GLY A 130 -20.24 8.38 -26.32
N ARG A 131 -19.74 7.17 -26.57
CA ARG A 131 -20.29 5.89 -26.09
C ARG A 131 -19.49 5.29 -24.96
N GLY A 132 -18.28 5.79 -24.68
CA GLY A 132 -17.38 5.26 -23.67
C GLY A 132 -17.66 5.82 -22.27
N VAL A 133 -17.66 4.97 -21.25
CA VAL A 133 -17.69 5.38 -19.83
C VAL A 133 -16.29 5.26 -19.25
N LEU A 134 -15.75 6.40 -18.85
CA LEU A 134 -14.46 6.48 -18.19
C LEU A 134 -14.62 6.68 -16.67
N VAL A 135 -13.68 6.17 -15.90
CA VAL A 135 -13.60 6.38 -14.46
C VAL A 135 -12.41 7.29 -14.14
N SER A 136 -12.60 8.15 -13.15
CA SER A 136 -11.57 9.08 -12.66
C SER A 136 -11.65 9.21 -11.15
N VAL A 137 -10.52 9.48 -10.50
CA VAL A 137 -10.45 9.67 -9.04
C VAL A 137 -11.09 11.01 -8.67
N THR A 138 -11.87 11.03 -7.58
CA THR A 138 -12.41 12.28 -7.01
C THR A 138 -11.39 12.95 -6.09
N PRO A 139 -11.58 14.24 -5.72
CA PRO A 139 -10.73 14.88 -4.71
C PRO A 139 -10.75 14.13 -3.36
N LYS A 140 -11.89 13.53 -2.97
CA LYS A 140 -11.99 12.67 -1.78
C LYS A 140 -11.15 11.40 -1.95
N GLY A 141 -11.30 10.72 -3.11
CA GLY A 141 -10.55 9.50 -3.41
C GLY A 141 -9.05 9.74 -3.44
N ARG A 142 -8.60 10.85 -4.03
CA ARG A 142 -7.18 11.23 -4.06
C ARG A 142 -6.60 11.40 -2.66
N ARG A 143 -7.29 12.11 -1.75
CA ARG A 143 -6.83 12.28 -0.37
C ARG A 143 -6.74 10.96 0.38
N ILE A 144 -7.72 10.07 0.23
CA ILE A 144 -7.70 8.76 0.89
C ILE A 144 -6.60 7.86 0.30
N PHE A 145 -6.44 7.87 -1.03
CA PHE A 145 -5.37 7.16 -1.72
C PHE A 145 -3.99 7.61 -1.23
N GLN A 146 -3.73 8.92 -1.19
CA GLN A 146 -2.46 9.47 -0.71
C GLN A 146 -2.14 9.05 0.72
N ARG A 147 -3.10 9.15 1.64
CA ARG A 147 -2.93 8.71 3.04
C ARG A 147 -2.62 7.22 3.14
N ALA A 148 -3.33 6.38 2.38
CA ALA A 148 -3.08 4.95 2.36
C ALA A 148 -1.70 4.62 1.80
N GLN A 149 -1.27 5.35 0.76
CA GLN A 149 0.06 5.21 0.17
C GLN A 149 1.16 5.65 1.14
N GLU A 150 1.00 6.79 1.80
CA GLU A 150 1.93 7.29 2.81
C GLU A 150 2.11 6.30 3.97
N GLN A 151 1.01 5.79 4.53
CA GLN A 151 1.09 4.80 5.60
C GLN A 151 1.80 3.52 5.16
N ARG A 152 1.51 3.04 3.94
CA ARG A 152 2.19 1.86 3.39
C ARG A 152 3.68 2.10 3.21
N LEU A 153 4.07 3.28 2.70
CA LEU A 153 5.47 3.66 2.53
C LEU A 153 6.19 3.80 3.88
N THR A 154 5.56 4.43 4.87
CA THR A 154 6.13 4.55 6.23
C THR A 154 6.41 3.18 6.83
N ARG A 155 5.44 2.26 6.76
CA ARG A 155 5.63 0.89 7.26
C ARG A 155 6.73 0.14 6.52
N PHE A 156 6.85 0.36 5.22
CA PHE A 156 7.91 -0.25 4.43
C PHE A 156 9.29 0.35 4.77
N ALA A 157 9.35 1.67 4.97
CA ALA A 157 10.57 2.37 5.36
C ALA A 157 11.08 1.89 6.74
N GLU A 158 10.20 1.75 7.74
CA GLU A 158 10.54 1.21 9.07
C GLU A 158 11.23 -0.17 8.97
N VAL A 159 10.78 -1.03 8.06
CA VAL A 159 11.41 -2.34 7.82
C VAL A 159 12.76 -2.19 7.12
N VAL A 160 12.85 -1.30 6.13
CA VAL A 160 14.09 -1.05 5.37
C VAL A 160 15.16 -0.42 6.25
N GLU A 161 14.81 0.42 7.23
CA GLU A 161 15.75 1.00 8.20
C GLU A 161 16.46 -0.05 9.07
N SER A 162 15.89 -1.25 9.22
CA SER A 162 16.51 -2.37 9.95
C SER A 162 17.54 -3.15 9.15
N LEU A 163 17.71 -2.85 7.86
CA LEU A 163 18.66 -3.53 6.99
C LEU A 163 20.08 -2.97 7.15
N SER A 164 21.10 -3.84 6.99
CA SER A 164 22.48 -3.39 6.89
C SER A 164 22.72 -2.61 5.58
N ASP A 165 23.80 -1.81 5.53
CA ASP A 165 24.17 -1.07 4.33
C ASP A 165 24.38 -1.99 3.13
N GLU A 166 24.94 -3.18 3.35
CA GLU A 166 25.14 -4.19 2.31
C GLU A 166 23.77 -4.73 1.79
N GLN A 167 22.85 -5.05 2.69
CA GLN A 167 21.49 -5.47 2.31
C GLN A 167 20.73 -4.36 1.58
N LEU A 168 20.91 -3.12 2.02
CA LEU A 168 20.30 -1.96 1.36
C LEU A 168 20.83 -1.77 -0.06
N ALA A 169 22.14 -1.96 -0.27
CA ALA A 169 22.75 -1.93 -1.61
C ALA A 169 22.16 -3.05 -2.50
N ALA A 170 22.11 -4.29 -2.01
CA ALA A 170 21.51 -5.42 -2.72
C ALA A 170 20.02 -5.17 -3.06
N MET A 171 19.25 -4.54 -2.19
CA MET A 171 17.86 -4.18 -2.46
C MET A 171 17.71 -3.12 -3.55
N ARG A 172 18.65 -2.17 -3.66
CA ARG A 172 18.67 -1.21 -4.78
C ARG A 172 18.92 -1.90 -6.12
N ASP A 173 19.89 -2.82 -6.16
CA ASP A 173 20.19 -3.60 -7.36
C ASP A 173 19.02 -4.49 -7.75
N LEU A 174 18.37 -5.14 -6.77
CA LEU A 174 17.16 -5.91 -6.99
C LEU A 174 16.03 -5.04 -7.56
N ALA A 175 15.81 -3.83 -7.05
CA ALA A 175 14.78 -2.93 -7.56
C ALA A 175 14.97 -2.62 -9.04
N SER A 176 16.21 -2.35 -9.46
CA SER A 176 16.59 -2.13 -10.88
C SER A 176 16.38 -3.38 -11.73
N ALA A 177 16.68 -4.56 -11.19
CA ALA A 177 16.45 -5.83 -11.87
C ALA A 177 14.95 -6.14 -12.04
N LEU A 178 14.13 -5.83 -11.03
CA LEU A 178 12.68 -6.01 -11.06
C LEU A 178 12.00 -5.12 -12.11
N GLU A 179 12.45 -3.90 -12.30
CA GLU A 179 11.95 -3.02 -13.36
C GLU A 179 12.14 -3.67 -14.74
N ARG A 180 13.33 -4.23 -15.00
CA ARG A 180 13.62 -4.96 -16.23
C ARG A 180 12.78 -6.23 -16.39
N LEU A 181 12.63 -7.02 -15.32
CA LEU A 181 11.78 -8.22 -15.33
C LEU A 181 10.33 -7.89 -15.64
N THR A 182 9.78 -6.84 -15.02
CA THR A 182 8.42 -6.38 -15.27
C THR A 182 8.22 -5.96 -16.73
N ALA A 183 9.21 -5.27 -17.32
CA ALA A 183 9.16 -4.89 -18.72
C ALA A 183 9.19 -6.11 -19.67
N LEU A 184 9.88 -7.18 -19.30
CA LEU A 184 9.94 -8.42 -20.08
C LEU A 184 8.66 -9.25 -19.99
N LEU A 185 8.00 -9.27 -18.83
CA LEU A 185 6.73 -9.98 -18.61
C LEU A 185 5.54 -9.32 -19.31
N ASN A 186 5.66 -8.06 -19.72
CA ASN A 186 4.62 -7.31 -20.43
C ASN A 186 4.70 -7.45 -21.97
N LYS A 187 5.60 -8.29 -22.48
CA LYS A 187 5.72 -8.62 -23.91
C LYS A 187 4.93 -9.88 -24.24
#